data_0b72614c17389401d3d664bf808d5994
#
_entry.id   0b72614c17389401d3d664bf808d5994
#
_cell.length_a   1.000
_cell.length_b   1.000
_cell.length_c   1.000
_cell.angle_alpha   90.00
_cell.angle_beta   90.00
_cell.angle_gamma   90.00
#
_symmetry.space_group_name_H-M   'P 1'
#
loop_
_entity.id
_entity.type
_entity.pdbx_description
1 polymer ?
#
loop_
_entity_poly.entity_id
_entity_poly.type
_entity_poly.pdbx_seq_one_letter_code
_entity_poly.pdbx_strand_id
1 'polypeptide(L)'
;MTGTIVARIRMDNASYSTFGELPRIGSHAPEFSLVNAKLQTVSLDRWSGRRKIIYVGLSVDSETCARTIIRFDEYAAGSDDVALLVVSCDLPFAHERFRKAHDLQVAEGLSAIRHAGFGENYGVQIMDGPLAGMFSPGVIVLDENNTVVHREHLEEITVEPDFGAAFRALGIEINE
;
A
#
# COMPACT_ATOMS: atom_id res chain seq x y z
N MET A 1 -3.17 30.49 -1.74
CA MET A 1 -3.95 29.30 -2.14
C MET A 1 -2.94 28.26 -2.59
N THR A 2 -2.51 27.37 -1.71
CA THR A 2 -1.69 26.21 -2.08
C THR A 2 -2.62 25.25 -2.80
N GLY A 3 -2.50 25.17 -4.14
CA GLY A 3 -3.23 24.19 -4.93
C GLY A 3 -2.88 22.80 -4.43
N THR A 4 -3.86 22.03 -4.01
CA THR A 4 -3.71 20.62 -3.71
C THR A 4 -3.21 19.95 -4.98
N ILE A 5 -2.01 19.38 -4.94
CA ILE A 5 -1.51 18.57 -6.06
C ILE A 5 -2.43 17.35 -6.13
N VAL A 6 -2.98 17.12 -7.30
CA VAL A 6 -3.94 16.04 -7.52
C VAL A 6 -3.33 15.09 -8.53
N ALA A 7 -3.08 13.84 -8.13
CA ALA A 7 -2.76 12.79 -9.08
C ALA A 7 -4.04 12.28 -9.75
N ARG A 8 -3.90 11.60 -10.86
CA ARG A 8 -5.03 11.02 -11.60
C ARG A 8 -4.85 9.52 -11.75
N ILE A 9 -5.96 8.81 -11.60
CA ILE A 9 -6.06 7.38 -11.86
C ILE A 9 -7.11 7.12 -12.93
N ARG A 10 -7.00 6.00 -13.58
CA ARG A 10 -7.94 5.54 -14.60
C ARG A 10 -8.56 4.20 -14.22
N MET A 11 -9.84 4.08 -14.54
CA MET A 11 -10.59 2.84 -14.49
C MET A 11 -11.47 2.79 -15.74
N ASP A 12 -11.31 1.75 -16.55
CA ASP A 12 -11.92 1.65 -17.86
C ASP A 12 -11.53 2.87 -18.74
N ASN A 13 -12.45 3.68 -19.18
CA ASN A 13 -12.20 4.88 -19.97
C ASN A 13 -12.39 6.18 -19.18
N ALA A 14 -12.58 6.08 -17.86
CA ALA A 14 -12.80 7.23 -17.00
C ALA A 14 -11.56 7.58 -16.16
N SER A 15 -11.37 8.86 -15.87
CA SER A 15 -10.27 9.37 -15.06
C SER A 15 -10.82 9.99 -13.78
N TYR A 16 -10.20 9.66 -12.66
CA TYR A 16 -10.57 10.12 -11.32
C TYR A 16 -9.39 10.80 -10.64
N SER A 17 -9.68 11.68 -9.71
CA SER A 17 -8.69 12.46 -8.97
C SER A 17 -8.38 11.80 -7.62
N THR A 18 -7.10 11.87 -7.20
CA THR A 18 -6.70 11.52 -5.84
C THR A 18 -6.35 12.76 -5.03
N PHE A 19 -6.42 12.67 -3.70
CA PHE A 19 -5.98 13.71 -2.80
C PHE A 19 -4.45 13.69 -2.68
N GLY A 20 -3.76 14.66 -3.32
CA GLY A 20 -2.32 14.78 -3.23
C GLY A 20 -1.52 13.78 -4.09
N GLU A 21 -0.31 13.52 -3.65
CA GLU A 21 0.66 12.58 -4.25
C GLU A 21 1.24 11.66 -3.18
N LEU A 22 1.78 10.52 -3.62
CA LEU A 22 2.57 9.63 -2.74
C LEU A 22 3.75 10.39 -2.09
N PRO A 23 4.16 10.01 -0.88
CA PRO A 23 5.31 10.60 -0.19
C PRO A 23 6.56 10.60 -1.08
N ARG A 24 7.34 11.68 -1.02
CA ARG A 24 8.49 11.89 -1.93
C ARG A 24 9.66 10.99 -1.55
N ILE A 25 10.38 10.48 -2.53
CA ILE A 25 11.65 9.78 -2.32
C ILE A 25 12.61 10.70 -1.56
N GLY A 26 13.26 10.16 -0.53
CA GLY A 26 14.15 10.87 0.38
C GLY A 26 13.45 11.57 1.55
N SER A 27 12.12 11.64 1.55
CA SER A 27 11.38 12.14 2.73
C SER A 27 11.13 11.03 3.75
N HIS A 28 10.92 11.41 5.01
CA HIS A 28 10.39 10.50 6.00
C HIS A 28 8.92 10.19 5.68
N ALA A 29 8.53 8.91 5.77
CA ALA A 29 7.16 8.51 5.53
C ALA A 29 6.22 9.13 6.57
N PRO A 30 5.01 9.60 6.19
CA PRO A 30 4.03 10.07 7.15
C PRO A 30 3.68 8.98 8.16
N GLU A 31 3.60 9.37 9.44
CA GLU A 31 3.11 8.47 10.47
C GLU A 31 1.67 8.07 10.21
N PHE A 32 1.33 6.85 10.56
CA PHE A 32 -0.02 6.35 10.49
C PHE A 32 -0.45 5.62 11.77
N SER A 33 -1.75 5.45 11.88
CA SER A 33 -2.39 4.67 12.93
C SER A 33 -3.45 3.80 12.26
N LEU A 34 -3.15 2.52 12.03
CA LEU A 34 -4.00 1.57 11.31
C LEU A 34 -4.40 0.40 12.21
N VAL A 35 -5.36 -0.41 11.77
CA VAL A 35 -5.88 -1.53 12.56
C VAL A 35 -5.45 -2.84 11.93
N ASN A 36 -4.76 -3.70 12.69
CA ASN A 36 -4.36 -5.03 12.24
C ASN A 36 -5.48 -6.07 12.41
N ALA A 37 -5.25 -7.31 11.98
CA ALA A 37 -6.20 -8.42 12.07
C ALA A 37 -6.60 -8.79 13.51
N LYS A 38 -5.79 -8.41 14.51
CA LYS A 38 -6.08 -8.60 15.94
C LYS A 38 -6.87 -7.43 16.55
N LEU A 39 -7.36 -6.51 15.74
CA LEU A 39 -8.07 -5.29 16.12
C LEU A 39 -7.22 -4.31 16.95
N GLN A 40 -5.90 -4.46 16.91
CA GLN A 40 -4.96 -3.57 17.56
C GLN A 40 -4.62 -2.40 16.65
N THR A 41 -4.52 -1.22 17.23
CA THR A 41 -3.97 -0.05 16.55
C THR A 41 -2.45 -0.18 16.47
N VAL A 42 -1.89 -0.02 15.26
CA VAL A 42 -0.45 -0.13 14.98
C VAL A 42 0.04 1.09 14.21
N SER A 43 1.29 1.47 14.45
CA SER A 43 2.01 2.54 13.74
C SER A 43 3.29 2.00 13.11
N LEU A 44 4.04 2.85 12.39
CA LEU A 44 5.33 2.46 11.78
C LEU A 44 6.34 1.94 12.81
N ASP A 45 6.25 2.36 14.08
CA ASP A 45 7.13 1.91 15.16
C ASP A 45 7.12 0.40 15.37
N ARG A 46 6.00 -0.27 15.04
CA ARG A 46 5.88 -1.73 15.14
C ARG A 46 6.93 -2.46 14.31
N TRP A 47 7.38 -1.86 13.21
CA TRP A 47 8.38 -2.43 12.29
C TRP A 47 9.68 -1.62 12.30
N SER A 48 10.01 -0.98 13.43
CA SER A 48 11.24 -0.20 13.59
C SER A 48 12.47 -1.05 13.28
N GLY A 49 13.43 -0.49 12.56
CA GLY A 49 14.66 -1.17 12.14
C GLY A 49 14.50 -2.18 11.01
N ARG A 50 13.30 -2.41 10.49
CA ARG A 50 13.05 -3.24 9.31
C ARG A 50 12.80 -2.39 8.07
N ARG A 51 13.19 -2.88 6.90
CA ARG A 51 12.76 -2.34 5.61
C ARG A 51 11.29 -2.67 5.37
N LYS A 52 10.56 -1.84 4.66
CA LYS A 52 9.12 -2.02 4.48
C LYS A 52 8.72 -1.86 3.03
N ILE A 53 7.81 -2.71 2.57
CA ILE A 53 7.01 -2.50 1.36
C ILE A 53 5.58 -2.24 1.82
N ILE A 54 5.05 -1.06 1.52
CA ILE A 54 3.66 -0.69 1.78
C ILE A 54 2.94 -0.76 0.43
N TYR A 55 2.10 -1.77 0.26
CA TYR A 55 1.16 -1.83 -0.85
C TYR A 55 -0.18 -1.26 -0.40
N VAL A 56 -0.63 -0.22 -1.06
CA VAL A 56 -1.97 0.35 -0.87
C VAL A 56 -2.85 -0.19 -1.99
N GLY A 57 -4.00 -0.72 -1.66
CA GLY A 57 -4.94 -1.28 -2.62
C GLY A 57 -6.37 -0.80 -2.44
N LEU A 58 -7.18 -0.96 -3.49
CA LEU A 58 -8.63 -0.70 -3.43
C LEU A 58 -9.32 -1.59 -2.41
N SER A 59 -9.11 -2.90 -2.53
CA SER A 59 -9.68 -3.92 -1.67
C SER A 59 -8.97 -5.25 -1.88
N VAL A 60 -8.87 -6.06 -0.84
CA VAL A 60 -8.41 -7.47 -0.94
C VAL A 60 -9.33 -8.33 -1.80
N ASP A 61 -10.57 -7.90 -2.02
CA ASP A 61 -11.56 -8.58 -2.85
C ASP A 61 -11.52 -8.12 -4.33
N SER A 62 -10.68 -7.13 -4.68
CA SER A 62 -10.40 -6.74 -6.07
C SER A 62 -9.42 -7.74 -6.70
N GLU A 63 -9.73 -8.25 -7.88
CA GLU A 63 -8.94 -9.30 -8.55
C GLU A 63 -7.47 -8.89 -8.73
N THR A 64 -7.21 -7.68 -9.25
CA THR A 64 -5.85 -7.19 -9.44
C THR A 64 -5.12 -6.99 -8.11
N CYS A 65 -5.78 -6.41 -7.10
CA CYS A 65 -5.17 -6.24 -5.78
C CYS A 65 -4.86 -7.60 -5.14
N ALA A 66 -5.76 -8.57 -5.26
CA ALA A 66 -5.54 -9.93 -4.74
C ALA A 66 -4.29 -10.58 -5.35
N ARG A 67 -4.17 -10.55 -6.68
CA ARG A 67 -2.96 -11.07 -7.39
C ARG A 67 -1.70 -10.34 -6.95
N THR A 68 -1.75 -9.01 -6.87
CA THR A 68 -0.60 -8.19 -6.45
C THR A 68 -0.14 -8.56 -5.05
N ILE A 69 -1.06 -8.70 -4.09
CA ILE A 69 -0.73 -9.07 -2.71
C ILE A 69 -0.07 -10.44 -2.63
N ILE A 70 -0.62 -11.44 -3.35
CA ILE A 70 -0.08 -12.80 -3.37
C ILE A 70 1.35 -12.79 -3.94
N ARG A 71 1.60 -12.10 -5.05
CA ARG A 71 2.94 -12.00 -5.64
C ARG A 71 3.93 -11.29 -4.74
N PHE A 72 3.54 -10.18 -4.10
CA PHE A 72 4.38 -9.52 -3.10
C PHE A 72 4.73 -10.44 -1.94
N ASP A 73 3.75 -11.22 -1.44
CA ASP A 73 3.97 -12.18 -0.35
C ASP A 73 4.99 -13.26 -0.75
N GLU A 74 4.84 -13.83 -1.95
CA GLU A 74 5.76 -14.84 -2.51
C GLU A 74 7.20 -14.30 -2.62
N TYR A 75 7.37 -13.08 -3.16
CA TYR A 75 8.69 -12.47 -3.31
C TYR A 75 9.32 -12.06 -1.97
N ALA A 76 8.51 -11.62 -1.01
CA ALA A 76 8.98 -11.18 0.29
C ALA A 76 9.28 -12.34 1.26
N ALA A 77 8.71 -13.54 1.04
CA ALA A 77 8.83 -14.69 1.93
C ALA A 77 10.28 -15.14 2.19
N GLY A 78 11.22 -14.80 1.29
CA GLY A 78 12.66 -15.10 1.46
C GLY A 78 13.46 -14.02 2.20
N SER A 79 12.81 -12.96 2.72
CA SER A 79 13.50 -11.77 3.25
C SER A 79 12.99 -11.43 4.66
N ASP A 80 13.61 -12.00 5.69
CA ASP A 80 13.18 -11.85 7.09
C ASP A 80 13.18 -10.40 7.61
N ASP A 81 13.98 -9.52 7.02
CA ASP A 81 14.12 -8.12 7.39
C ASP A 81 13.16 -7.18 6.65
N VAL A 82 12.37 -7.69 5.70
CA VAL A 82 11.35 -6.92 5.01
C VAL A 82 9.98 -7.14 5.64
N ALA A 83 9.28 -6.07 5.97
CA ALA A 83 7.87 -6.10 6.36
C ALA A 83 7.00 -5.76 5.15
N LEU A 84 6.10 -6.65 4.78
CA LEU A 84 5.09 -6.39 3.75
C LEU A 84 3.78 -5.95 4.41
N LEU A 85 3.41 -4.69 4.21
CA LEU A 85 2.22 -4.06 4.77
C LEU A 85 1.19 -3.83 3.66
N VAL A 86 0.01 -4.40 3.82
CA VAL A 86 -1.10 -4.28 2.86
C VAL A 86 -2.17 -3.39 3.45
N VAL A 87 -2.35 -2.20 2.88
CA VAL A 87 -3.26 -1.17 3.40
C VAL A 87 -4.45 -0.98 2.49
N SER A 88 -5.65 -1.01 3.04
CA SER A 88 -6.90 -0.68 2.34
C SER A 88 -7.97 -0.16 3.31
N CYS A 89 -9.14 0.19 2.77
CA CYS A 89 -10.33 0.53 3.55
C CYS A 89 -11.12 -0.71 4.02
N ASP A 90 -10.68 -1.92 3.66
CA ASP A 90 -11.32 -3.16 4.09
C ASP A 90 -11.30 -3.29 5.62
N LEU A 91 -12.27 -4.03 6.15
CA LEU A 91 -12.28 -4.38 7.57
C LEU A 91 -11.12 -5.32 7.92
N PRO A 92 -10.58 -5.28 9.14
CA PRO A 92 -9.54 -6.22 9.60
C PRO A 92 -9.91 -7.69 9.40
N PHE A 93 -11.19 -8.01 9.49
CA PHE A 93 -11.73 -9.36 9.26
C PHE A 93 -11.58 -9.82 7.80
N ALA A 94 -11.74 -8.91 6.84
CA ALA A 94 -11.55 -9.20 5.41
C ALA A 94 -10.08 -9.48 5.11
N HIS A 95 -9.16 -8.68 5.66
CA HIS A 95 -7.73 -8.92 5.57
C HIS A 95 -7.34 -10.30 6.14
N GLU A 96 -7.85 -10.66 7.31
CA GLU A 96 -7.54 -11.95 7.93
C GLU A 96 -8.15 -13.14 7.17
N ARG A 97 -9.36 -12.99 6.64
CA ARG A 97 -9.97 -13.99 5.76
C ARG A 97 -9.13 -14.19 4.51
N PHE A 98 -8.72 -13.11 3.85
CA PHE A 98 -7.91 -13.14 2.65
C PHE A 98 -6.55 -13.81 2.91
N ARG A 99 -5.85 -13.41 3.99
CA ARG A 99 -4.58 -14.01 4.39
C ARG A 99 -4.68 -15.52 4.55
N LYS A 100 -5.73 -16.00 5.24
CA LYS A 100 -5.95 -17.45 5.45
C LYS A 100 -6.35 -18.18 4.17
N ALA A 101 -7.17 -17.58 3.33
CA ALA A 101 -7.66 -18.20 2.09
C ALA A 101 -6.53 -18.42 1.07
N HIS A 102 -5.48 -17.59 1.12
CA HIS A 102 -4.33 -17.64 0.20
C HIS A 102 -3.02 -18.08 0.87
N ASP A 103 -3.07 -18.56 2.13
CA ASP A 103 -1.89 -19.00 2.89
C ASP A 103 -0.72 -18.01 2.91
N LEU A 104 -1.04 -16.69 2.98
CA LEU A 104 -0.02 -15.66 2.97
C LEU A 104 0.91 -15.77 4.18
N GLN A 105 2.22 -15.72 3.94
CA GLN A 105 3.25 -16.00 4.93
C GLN A 105 3.73 -14.75 5.66
N VAL A 106 3.89 -13.63 4.93
CA VAL A 106 4.55 -12.42 5.45
C VAL A 106 3.68 -11.17 5.37
N ALA A 107 2.69 -11.13 4.48
CA ALA A 107 1.81 -9.98 4.30
C ALA A 107 0.96 -9.72 5.55
N GLU A 108 1.09 -8.53 6.13
CA GLU A 108 0.26 -8.05 7.23
C GLU A 108 -0.79 -7.06 6.71
N GLY A 109 -2.07 -7.46 6.81
CA GLY A 109 -3.20 -6.63 6.41
C GLY A 109 -3.49 -5.55 7.45
N LEU A 110 -3.60 -4.31 7.00
CA LEU A 110 -3.84 -3.12 7.81
C LEU A 110 -5.05 -2.35 7.30
N SER A 111 -6.05 -2.20 8.14
CA SER A 111 -7.28 -1.49 7.84
C SER A 111 -7.20 -0.02 8.21
N ALA A 112 -7.55 0.86 7.28
CA ALA A 112 -7.66 2.30 7.52
C ALA A 112 -9.07 2.73 7.97
N ILE A 113 -9.98 1.80 8.26
CA ILE A 113 -11.40 2.08 8.55
C ILE A 113 -11.62 3.07 9.70
N ARG A 114 -10.68 3.17 10.64
CA ARG A 114 -10.75 4.10 11.78
C ARG A 114 -9.89 5.36 11.60
N HIS A 115 -9.09 5.44 10.53
CA HIS A 115 -8.05 6.46 10.35
C HIS A 115 -8.08 7.02 8.93
N ALA A 116 -9.12 7.79 8.64
CA ALA A 116 -9.35 8.40 7.32
C ALA A 116 -8.17 9.27 6.82
N GLY A 117 -7.37 9.84 7.73
CA GLY A 117 -6.21 10.67 7.37
C GLY A 117 -5.08 9.92 6.67
N PHE A 118 -5.05 8.57 6.68
CA PHE A 118 -4.04 7.82 5.93
C PHE A 118 -4.09 8.14 4.44
N GLY A 119 -5.29 8.09 3.85
CA GLY A 119 -5.47 8.33 2.41
C GLY A 119 -5.01 9.73 1.98
N GLU A 120 -5.23 10.74 2.81
CA GLU A 120 -4.79 12.11 2.59
C GLU A 120 -3.27 12.25 2.75
N ASN A 121 -2.72 11.73 3.86
CA ASN A 121 -1.29 11.84 4.17
C ASN A 121 -0.41 11.11 3.16
N TYR A 122 -0.89 10.00 2.60
CA TYR A 122 -0.20 9.22 1.58
C TYR A 122 -0.62 9.59 0.15
N GLY A 123 -1.56 10.52 -0.03
CA GLY A 123 -1.96 11.01 -1.34
C GLY A 123 -2.72 9.99 -2.20
N VAL A 124 -3.35 9.00 -1.57
CA VAL A 124 -4.00 7.86 -2.26
C VAL A 124 -5.53 7.88 -2.21
N GLN A 125 -6.13 8.79 -1.44
CA GLN A 125 -7.60 8.83 -1.36
C GLN A 125 -8.22 9.28 -2.67
N ILE A 126 -9.11 8.47 -3.22
CA ILE A 126 -9.88 8.80 -4.43
C ILE A 126 -10.96 9.80 -4.05
N MET A 127 -11.03 10.93 -4.78
CA MET A 127 -11.87 12.07 -4.43
C MET A 127 -13.21 12.09 -5.15
N ASP A 128 -13.32 11.43 -6.28
CA ASP A 128 -14.50 11.48 -7.14
C ASP A 128 -14.82 10.12 -7.78
N GLY A 129 -15.97 10.05 -8.45
CA GLY A 129 -16.45 8.85 -9.13
C GLY A 129 -16.97 7.75 -8.21
N PRO A 130 -17.21 6.54 -8.74
CA PRO A 130 -17.83 5.45 -7.99
C PRO A 130 -16.93 4.85 -6.90
N LEU A 131 -15.62 5.14 -6.94
CA LEU A 131 -14.63 4.67 -5.97
C LEU A 131 -14.24 5.74 -4.93
N ALA A 132 -14.96 6.89 -4.91
CA ALA A 132 -14.66 7.98 -3.98
C ALA A 132 -14.64 7.49 -2.53
N GLY A 133 -13.60 7.90 -1.78
CA GLY A 133 -13.37 7.49 -0.40
C GLY A 133 -12.52 6.21 -0.25
N MET A 134 -12.34 5.43 -1.32
CA MET A 134 -11.41 4.30 -1.34
C MET A 134 -9.99 4.78 -1.66
N PHE A 135 -9.02 3.87 -1.63
CA PHE A 135 -7.63 4.18 -1.94
C PHE A 135 -7.26 3.75 -3.36
N SER A 136 -6.53 4.63 -4.03
CA SER A 136 -5.87 4.34 -5.29
C SER A 136 -4.70 3.37 -5.06
N PRO A 137 -4.50 2.37 -5.93
CA PRO A 137 -3.39 1.45 -5.79
C PRO A 137 -2.03 2.15 -5.93
N GLY A 138 -1.09 1.77 -5.05
CA GLY A 138 0.27 2.30 -5.08
C GLY A 138 1.22 1.50 -4.20
N VAL A 139 2.51 1.68 -4.45
CA VAL A 139 3.60 1.04 -3.70
C VAL A 139 4.50 2.13 -3.12
N ILE A 140 4.81 2.02 -1.85
CA ILE A 140 5.80 2.85 -1.17
C ILE A 140 6.81 1.92 -0.49
N VAL A 141 8.09 2.13 -0.76
CA VAL A 141 9.16 1.34 -0.14
C VAL A 141 9.95 2.21 0.80
N LEU A 142 10.16 1.72 2.02
CA LEU A 142 10.88 2.43 3.08
C LEU A 142 12.14 1.65 3.48
N ASP A 143 13.20 2.37 3.74
CA ASP A 143 14.36 1.84 4.44
C ASP A 143 14.07 1.56 5.93
N GLU A 144 15.07 1.08 6.67
CA GLU A 144 14.98 0.80 8.11
C GLU A 144 14.68 2.03 8.97
N ASN A 145 14.94 3.24 8.44
CA ASN A 145 14.71 4.53 9.11
C ASN A 145 13.39 5.18 8.70
N ASN A 146 12.51 4.46 7.99
CA ASN A 146 11.26 4.97 7.44
C ASN A 146 11.45 6.07 6.38
N THR A 147 12.61 6.15 5.72
CA THR A 147 12.82 7.03 4.58
C THR A 147 12.26 6.37 3.31
N VAL A 148 11.53 7.11 2.50
CA VAL A 148 11.00 6.63 1.23
C VAL A 148 12.15 6.45 0.23
N VAL A 149 12.39 5.22 -0.21
CA VAL A 149 13.42 4.87 -1.20
C VAL A 149 12.87 4.54 -2.58
N HIS A 150 11.58 4.20 -2.66
CA HIS A 150 10.86 4.01 -3.92
C HIS A 150 9.38 4.34 -3.72
N ARG A 151 8.74 4.81 -4.79
CA ARG A 151 7.28 5.00 -4.86
C ARG A 151 6.77 4.73 -6.26
N GLU A 152 5.61 4.13 -6.36
CA GLU A 152 4.90 3.92 -7.62
C GLU A 152 3.41 4.14 -7.41
N HIS A 153 2.82 5.12 -8.09
CA HIS A 153 1.38 5.32 -8.13
C HIS A 153 0.84 4.65 -9.39
N LEU A 154 -0.09 3.72 -9.24
CA LEU A 154 -0.67 3.01 -10.37
C LEU A 154 -1.76 3.88 -11.01
N GLU A 155 -1.40 4.56 -12.09
CA GLU A 155 -2.34 5.41 -12.84
C GLU A 155 -3.51 4.63 -13.43
N GLU A 156 -3.29 3.35 -13.77
CA GLU A 156 -4.34 2.43 -14.23
C GLU A 156 -4.57 1.38 -13.13
N ILE A 157 -5.77 1.36 -12.54
CA ILE A 157 -6.07 0.53 -11.36
C ILE A 157 -6.14 -0.97 -11.64
N THR A 158 -6.15 -1.36 -12.91
CA THR A 158 -6.18 -2.76 -13.36
C THR A 158 -4.80 -3.34 -13.68
N VAL A 159 -3.74 -2.54 -13.49
CA VAL A 159 -2.35 -2.93 -13.76
C VAL A 159 -1.64 -3.26 -12.46
N GLU A 160 -0.79 -4.28 -12.50
CA GLU A 160 0.10 -4.64 -11.38
C GLU A 160 1.33 -3.71 -11.34
N PRO A 161 1.94 -3.49 -10.14
CA PRO A 161 3.14 -2.67 -10.01
C PRO A 161 4.39 -3.35 -10.56
N ASP A 162 5.47 -2.57 -10.74
CA ASP A 162 6.81 -3.10 -10.99
C ASP A 162 7.39 -3.69 -9.69
N PHE A 163 7.18 -4.99 -9.48
CA PHE A 163 7.70 -5.72 -8.33
C PHE A 163 9.23 -5.63 -8.27
N GLY A 164 9.90 -5.82 -9.43
CA GLY A 164 11.35 -5.76 -9.51
C GLY A 164 11.90 -4.40 -9.06
N ALA A 165 11.28 -3.29 -9.45
CA ALA A 165 11.69 -1.95 -9.00
C ALA A 165 11.52 -1.80 -7.48
N ALA A 166 10.42 -2.28 -6.91
CA ALA A 166 10.18 -2.21 -5.46
C ALA A 166 11.25 -2.97 -4.66
N PHE A 167 11.58 -4.20 -5.06
CA PHE A 167 12.58 -5.02 -4.38
C PHE A 167 14.01 -4.53 -4.64
N ARG A 168 14.36 -4.10 -5.87
CA ARG A 168 15.67 -3.49 -6.17
C ARG A 168 15.95 -2.25 -5.33
N ALA A 169 14.93 -1.45 -4.99
CA ALA A 169 15.09 -0.31 -4.09
C ALA A 169 15.56 -0.71 -2.68
N LEU A 170 15.34 -1.97 -2.30
CA LEU A 170 15.85 -2.58 -1.06
C LEU A 170 17.13 -3.38 -1.27
N GLY A 171 17.72 -3.37 -2.47
CA GLY A 171 18.90 -4.17 -2.80
C GLY A 171 18.61 -5.67 -2.92
N ILE A 172 17.37 -6.05 -3.22
CA ILE A 172 16.92 -7.44 -3.38
C ILE A 172 16.61 -7.69 -4.86
N GLU A 173 17.21 -8.72 -5.42
CA GLU A 173 16.86 -9.21 -6.75
C GLU A 173 15.79 -10.30 -6.64
N ILE A 174 14.75 -10.20 -7.45
CA ILE A 174 13.70 -11.21 -7.57
C ILE A 174 13.69 -11.80 -8.97
N ASN A 175 13.29 -13.05 -9.10
CA ASN A 175 13.07 -13.70 -10.40
C ASN A 175 11.57 -13.61 -10.71
N GLU A 176 11.21 -12.77 -11.67
CA GLU A 176 9.83 -12.59 -12.16
C GLU A 176 9.42 -13.70 -13.15
#